data_06d51dfa6f33bb17e6408fbee567befb
#
_entry.id   06d51dfa6f33bb17e6408fbee567befb
#
_cell.length_a   1.000
_cell.length_b   1.000
_cell.length_c   1.000
_cell.angle_alpha   90.00
_cell.angle_beta   90.00
_cell.angle_gamma   90.00
#
_symmetry.space_group_name_H-M   'P 1'
#
loop_
_entity.id
_entity.type
_entity.pdbx_description
1 polymer ?
#
loop_
_entity_poly.entity_id
_entity_poly.type
_entity_poly.pdbx_seq_one_letter_code
_entity_poly.pdbx_strand_id
1 'polypeptide(L)'
;ATVLKSASKARQYEPVIRRWGFYMKTEKLYFGAAYYSEYLPYDRVEKDMEMMEKAGMNVIRIAESTWSTLEPQEGVYDFTHIDRMLNAAACHHISVIVGTPTYAVPTWLVKKYPDILAITQNGRERYGHRQNMDITNPDYLSHAERVIRVLMEHVKDVPHVIGYQLDNETKSYGTAGPRVQAMFVDYLKENFPDINDFNHEFGLDYWSNRVNDWDDFPDVRGTINQSLAAEFCKFQRLLVTKFLSWQADIVREYKRDNQFITQNFDFDWTTHSIGYQSQVDQYDASRCMTVAGADIYHPSNEELTGAEITVCGNISRSLKKDNYLILETEAQGLTPWLPYPGQLRLQAYSH
;
A
#
# COMPACT_ATOMS: atom_id res chain seq x y z
N ALA A 1 -16.95 -20.23 41.45
CA ALA A 1 -16.17 -19.27 40.66
C ALA A 1 -14.73 -19.79 40.62
N THR A 2 -14.42 -20.59 39.59
CA THR A 2 -13.05 -21.09 39.35
C THR A 2 -12.55 -20.42 38.10
N VAL A 3 -11.60 -19.51 38.29
CA VAL A 3 -10.94 -18.77 37.17
C VAL A 3 -9.98 -19.73 36.49
N LEU A 4 -10.28 -20.10 35.27
CA LEU A 4 -9.39 -20.84 34.40
C LEU A 4 -8.22 -19.93 33.97
N LYS A 5 -7.03 -20.25 34.51
CA LYS A 5 -5.76 -19.77 33.95
C LYS A 5 -5.34 -20.73 32.84
N SER A 6 -5.67 -20.44 31.60
CA SER A 6 -4.97 -21.02 30.45
C SER A 6 -3.86 -20.05 30.03
N ALA A 7 -2.63 -20.42 30.38
CA ALA A 7 -1.45 -19.75 29.88
C ALA A 7 -1.19 -20.26 28.44
N SER A 8 -1.64 -19.54 27.45
CA SER A 8 -1.20 -19.75 26.08
C SER A 8 0.30 -19.46 26.04
N LYS A 9 1.12 -20.45 25.73
CA LYS A 9 2.51 -20.26 25.34
C LYS A 9 2.53 -19.62 23.93
N ALA A 10 2.29 -18.32 23.87
CA ALA A 10 2.67 -17.55 22.73
C ALA A 10 4.20 -17.68 22.59
N ARG A 11 4.67 -18.44 21.59
CA ARG A 11 6.07 -18.38 21.17
C ARG A 11 6.35 -16.95 20.79
N GLN A 12 7.13 -16.27 21.62
CA GLN A 12 7.72 -14.99 21.32
C GLN A 12 8.53 -15.15 20.02
N TYR A 13 8.00 -14.61 18.93
CA TYR A 13 8.85 -14.12 17.86
C TYR A 13 9.66 -12.99 18.48
N GLU A 14 10.92 -13.25 18.83
CA GLU A 14 11.84 -12.15 19.09
C GLU A 14 11.99 -11.39 17.78
N PRO A 15 11.46 -10.16 17.70
CA PRO A 15 11.77 -9.31 16.56
C PRO A 15 13.26 -9.02 16.68
N VAL A 16 14.01 -9.31 15.63
CA VAL A 16 15.32 -8.69 15.43
C VAL A 16 15.05 -7.19 15.27
N ILE A 17 14.89 -6.51 16.40
CA ILE A 17 14.81 -5.06 16.47
C ILE A 17 16.24 -4.56 16.22
N ARG A 18 16.64 -4.51 14.95
CA ARG A 18 17.65 -3.55 14.57
C ARG A 18 17.00 -2.18 14.77
N ARG A 19 17.44 -1.46 15.81
CA ARG A 19 17.12 -0.06 16.03
C ARG A 19 17.64 0.76 14.83
N TRP A 20 16.84 0.86 13.79
CA TRP A 20 17.00 1.87 12.77
C TRP A 20 16.24 3.10 13.25
N GLY A 21 16.87 3.82 14.18
CA GLY A 21 16.44 5.16 14.55
C GLY A 21 16.83 6.12 13.45
N PHE A 22 16.10 6.16 12.38
CA PHE A 22 16.19 7.25 11.42
C PHE A 22 15.21 8.31 11.90
N TYR A 23 15.70 9.25 12.70
CA TYR A 23 14.98 10.50 12.91
C TYR A 23 15.08 11.29 11.60
N MET A 24 13.97 11.45 10.88
CA MET A 24 13.90 12.43 9.81
C MET A 24 13.93 13.80 10.48
N LYS A 25 15.13 14.32 10.75
CA LYS A 25 15.33 15.75 11.04
C LYS A 25 15.02 16.51 9.76
N THR A 26 13.73 16.67 9.46
CA THR A 26 13.33 17.61 8.43
C THR A 26 13.34 19.00 9.06
N GLU A 27 14.38 19.75 8.80
CA GLU A 27 14.39 21.21 9.02
C GLU A 27 13.43 21.92 8.06
N LYS A 28 12.78 21.18 7.15
CA LYS A 28 11.97 21.69 6.05
C LYS A 28 10.58 21.05 6.10
N LEU A 29 9.56 21.91 6.05
CA LEU A 29 8.19 21.47 5.81
C LEU A 29 8.03 21.09 4.33
N TYR A 30 7.58 19.89 4.04
CA TYR A 30 7.20 19.49 2.69
C TYR A 30 5.75 19.89 2.45
N PHE A 31 5.54 20.64 1.37
CA PHE A 31 4.24 21.05 0.87
C PHE A 31 4.19 20.84 -0.64
N GLY A 32 3.24 20.06 -1.14
CA GLY A 32 3.21 19.71 -2.54
C GLY A 32 1.99 18.89 -2.94
N ALA A 33 2.16 18.07 -3.97
CA ALA A 33 1.08 17.27 -4.54
C ALA A 33 1.57 15.92 -5.05
N ALA A 34 0.68 14.93 -5.09
CA ALA A 34 0.78 13.82 -6.02
C ALA A 34 0.51 14.38 -7.42
N TYR A 35 1.45 14.19 -8.35
CA TYR A 35 1.41 14.82 -9.67
C TYR A 35 1.42 13.80 -10.78
N TYR A 36 0.34 13.75 -11.54
CA TYR A 36 0.09 12.76 -12.59
C TYR A 36 -0.14 13.46 -13.91
N SER A 37 0.96 13.87 -14.58
CA SER A 37 0.85 14.52 -15.90
C SER A 37 0.26 13.59 -16.95
N GLU A 38 0.36 12.27 -16.75
CA GLU A 38 -0.24 11.24 -17.61
C GLU A 38 -1.77 11.22 -17.59
N TYR A 39 -2.42 11.85 -16.61
CA TYR A 39 -3.88 11.98 -16.55
C TYR A 39 -4.40 13.18 -17.37
N LEU A 40 -3.51 14.06 -17.78
CA LEU A 40 -3.90 15.28 -18.47
C LEU A 40 -3.89 15.06 -20.00
N PRO A 41 -4.94 15.51 -20.72
CA PRO A 41 -5.04 15.29 -22.16
C PRO A 41 -4.13 16.23 -22.99
N TYR A 42 -3.42 17.15 -22.34
CA TYR A 42 -2.55 18.14 -22.98
C TYR A 42 -1.36 18.47 -22.09
N ASP A 43 -0.31 18.92 -22.74
CA ASP A 43 0.93 19.28 -22.07
C ASP A 43 0.79 20.56 -21.25
N ARG A 44 1.11 20.48 -19.97
CA ARG A 44 1.12 21.62 -19.06
C ARG A 44 2.17 21.52 -17.94
N VAL A 45 3.12 20.61 -18.07
CA VAL A 45 4.10 20.32 -17.00
C VAL A 45 4.83 21.58 -16.55
N GLU A 46 5.40 22.35 -17.49
CA GLU A 46 6.12 23.58 -17.16
C GLU A 46 5.22 24.62 -16.45
N LYS A 47 3.99 24.77 -16.94
CA LYS A 47 3.01 25.68 -16.32
C LYS A 47 2.64 25.23 -14.92
N ASP A 48 2.45 23.93 -14.71
CA ASP A 48 2.08 23.39 -13.41
C ASP A 48 3.23 23.54 -12.42
N MET A 49 4.47 23.26 -12.81
CA MET A 49 5.65 23.46 -11.97
C MET A 49 5.85 24.94 -11.60
N GLU A 50 5.68 25.86 -12.56
CA GLU A 50 5.70 27.31 -12.28
C GLU A 50 4.62 27.71 -11.26
N MET A 51 3.41 27.17 -11.39
CA MET A 51 2.31 27.45 -10.47
C MET A 51 2.57 26.87 -9.07
N MET A 52 3.13 25.66 -9.00
CA MET A 52 3.53 25.02 -7.74
C MET A 52 4.61 25.83 -7.02
N GLU A 53 5.65 26.24 -7.75
CA GLU A 53 6.72 27.08 -7.19
C GLU A 53 6.17 28.42 -6.64
N LYS A 54 5.31 29.10 -7.43
CA LYS A 54 4.62 30.34 -6.99
C LYS A 54 3.72 30.14 -5.77
N ALA A 55 3.14 28.97 -5.61
CA ALA A 55 2.35 28.60 -4.45
C ALA A 55 3.21 28.20 -3.23
N GLY A 56 4.53 28.13 -3.37
CA GLY A 56 5.45 27.69 -2.32
C GLY A 56 5.52 26.17 -2.15
N MET A 57 5.01 25.41 -3.10
CA MET A 57 5.16 23.95 -3.12
C MET A 57 6.62 23.59 -3.41
N ASN A 58 7.10 22.56 -2.72
CA ASN A 58 8.51 22.17 -2.75
C ASN A 58 8.73 20.67 -2.90
N VAL A 59 7.68 19.90 -3.09
CA VAL A 59 7.72 18.45 -3.31
C VAL A 59 6.59 17.99 -4.23
N ILE A 60 6.89 17.00 -5.08
CA ILE A 60 5.89 16.24 -5.82
C ILE A 60 6.13 14.75 -5.65
N ARG A 61 5.09 13.95 -5.81
CA ARG A 61 5.17 12.48 -5.91
C ARG A 61 4.74 12.07 -7.32
N ILE A 62 5.53 11.17 -7.93
CA ILE A 62 5.33 10.71 -9.31
C ILE A 62 5.61 9.21 -9.44
N ALA A 63 5.26 8.64 -10.57
CA ALA A 63 5.67 7.36 -11.12
C ALA A 63 4.83 6.14 -10.72
N GLU A 64 4.14 6.10 -9.61
CA GLU A 64 3.45 4.91 -9.13
C GLU A 64 2.40 4.34 -10.12
N SER A 65 1.85 5.16 -11.02
CA SER A 65 0.85 4.75 -12.02
C SER A 65 1.42 4.43 -13.40
N THR A 66 2.74 4.43 -13.58
CA THR A 66 3.37 4.56 -14.91
C THR A 66 3.93 3.27 -15.50
N TRP A 67 3.62 2.08 -14.99
CA TRP A 67 4.25 0.84 -15.48
C TRP A 67 4.11 0.65 -16.99
N SER A 68 2.90 0.82 -17.54
CA SER A 68 2.68 0.63 -18.99
C SER A 68 3.37 1.69 -19.86
N THR A 69 3.61 2.88 -19.33
CA THR A 69 4.38 3.94 -20.00
C THR A 69 5.88 3.66 -19.90
N LEU A 70 6.32 3.20 -18.73
CA LEU A 70 7.72 2.89 -18.43
C LEU A 70 8.20 1.62 -19.16
N GLU A 71 7.32 0.62 -19.29
CA GLU A 71 7.57 -0.64 -19.97
C GLU A 71 6.43 -0.93 -20.97
N PRO A 72 6.41 -0.23 -22.13
CA PRO A 72 5.35 -0.36 -23.14
C PRO A 72 5.27 -1.76 -23.77
N GLN A 73 6.38 -2.48 -23.76
CA GLN A 73 6.50 -3.88 -24.16
C GLN A 73 7.45 -4.58 -23.19
N GLU A 74 7.26 -5.86 -23.00
CA GLU A 74 8.10 -6.65 -22.09
C GLU A 74 9.60 -6.46 -22.34
N GLY A 75 10.31 -5.93 -21.35
CA GLY A 75 11.75 -5.68 -21.41
C GLY A 75 12.17 -4.47 -22.24
N VAL A 76 11.23 -3.70 -22.77
CA VAL A 76 11.51 -2.43 -23.48
C VAL A 76 11.12 -1.28 -22.59
N TYR A 77 12.07 -0.42 -22.23
CA TYR A 77 11.87 0.64 -21.26
C TYR A 77 11.95 2.02 -21.92
N ASP A 78 11.04 2.91 -21.52
CA ASP A 78 11.00 4.31 -21.93
C ASP A 78 10.88 5.21 -20.70
N PHE A 79 11.93 5.95 -20.41
CA PHE A 79 11.99 6.87 -19.27
C PHE A 79 11.63 8.31 -19.61
N THR A 80 11.28 8.60 -20.87
CA THR A 80 11.01 9.97 -21.36
C THR A 80 10.04 10.72 -20.47
N HIS A 81 8.98 10.04 -20.01
CA HIS A 81 7.98 10.63 -19.13
C HIS A 81 8.57 10.97 -17.75
N ILE A 82 9.29 10.04 -17.13
CA ILE A 82 9.90 10.21 -15.81
C ILE A 82 10.98 11.31 -15.87
N ASP A 83 11.87 11.26 -16.85
CA ASP A 83 12.95 12.24 -17.03
C ASP A 83 12.40 13.65 -17.20
N ARG A 84 11.31 13.78 -17.93
CA ARG A 84 10.64 15.05 -18.11
C ARG A 84 10.13 15.62 -16.79
N MET A 85 9.50 14.80 -15.93
CA MET A 85 9.04 15.24 -14.61
C MET A 85 10.21 15.60 -13.69
N LEU A 86 11.26 14.79 -13.69
CA LEU A 86 12.47 15.04 -12.90
C LEU A 86 13.15 16.34 -13.32
N ASN A 87 13.33 16.56 -14.61
CA ASN A 87 13.94 17.78 -15.14
C ASN A 87 13.13 19.04 -14.82
N ALA A 88 11.81 18.99 -15.02
CA ALA A 88 10.93 20.12 -14.70
C ALA A 88 10.94 20.45 -13.21
N ALA A 89 10.87 19.42 -12.33
CA ALA A 89 10.96 19.60 -10.88
C ALA A 89 12.29 20.24 -10.47
N ALA A 90 13.42 19.80 -11.07
CA ALA A 90 14.73 20.37 -10.82
C ALA A 90 14.82 21.86 -11.18
N CYS A 91 14.26 22.25 -12.36
CA CYS A 91 14.24 23.65 -12.82
C CYS A 91 13.48 24.57 -11.85
N HIS A 92 12.49 24.04 -11.13
CA HIS A 92 11.62 24.77 -10.20
C HIS A 92 11.96 24.50 -8.72
N HIS A 93 13.13 23.92 -8.42
CA HIS A 93 13.58 23.62 -7.06
C HIS A 93 12.62 22.72 -6.24
N ILE A 94 11.88 21.87 -6.91
CA ILE A 94 10.89 20.95 -6.34
C ILE A 94 11.58 19.59 -6.10
N SER A 95 11.49 19.07 -4.89
CA SER A 95 11.95 17.73 -4.54
C SER A 95 10.96 16.68 -5.05
N VAL A 96 11.45 15.45 -5.29
CA VAL A 96 10.62 14.38 -5.85
C VAL A 96 10.59 13.15 -4.95
N ILE A 97 9.40 12.60 -4.76
CA ILE A 97 9.17 11.25 -4.23
C ILE A 97 8.81 10.36 -5.43
N VAL A 98 9.53 9.25 -5.61
CA VAL A 98 9.29 8.32 -6.71
C VAL A 98 8.54 7.10 -6.18
N GLY A 99 7.39 6.79 -6.77
CA GLY A 99 6.61 5.60 -6.44
C GLY A 99 7.01 4.37 -7.25
N THR A 100 6.95 3.18 -6.65
CA THR A 100 7.08 1.92 -7.41
C THR A 100 5.80 1.67 -8.21
N PRO A 101 5.88 1.36 -9.53
CA PRO A 101 4.73 1.41 -10.42
C PRO A 101 3.93 0.09 -10.44
N THR A 102 3.65 -0.49 -9.28
CA THR A 102 3.20 -1.90 -9.18
C THR A 102 1.70 -2.08 -9.02
N TYR A 103 0.96 -1.03 -8.68
CA TYR A 103 -0.47 -1.15 -8.37
C TYR A 103 -1.40 -1.22 -9.60
N ALA A 104 -0.86 -0.97 -10.80
CA ALA A 104 -1.58 -1.09 -12.07
C ALA A 104 -0.69 -1.78 -13.09
N VAL A 105 -1.15 -2.89 -13.63
CA VAL A 105 -0.36 -3.75 -14.53
C VAL A 105 -0.58 -3.43 -16.00
N PRO A 106 0.45 -3.53 -16.87
CA PRO A 106 0.30 -3.28 -18.29
C PRO A 106 -0.50 -4.38 -19.01
N THR A 107 -1.12 -4.02 -20.12
CA THR A 107 -1.96 -4.91 -20.94
C THR A 107 -1.22 -6.15 -21.42
N TRP A 108 0.04 -5.99 -21.84
CA TRP A 108 0.84 -7.09 -22.33
C TRP A 108 1.09 -8.16 -21.25
N LEU A 109 1.23 -7.75 -19.97
CA LEU A 109 1.46 -8.66 -18.85
C LEU A 109 0.21 -9.49 -18.58
N VAL A 110 -0.96 -8.88 -18.51
CA VAL A 110 -2.23 -9.61 -18.32
C VAL A 110 -2.53 -10.54 -19.49
N LYS A 111 -2.22 -10.09 -20.72
CA LYS A 111 -2.42 -10.94 -21.91
C LYS A 111 -1.52 -12.18 -21.89
N LYS A 112 -0.29 -12.06 -21.42
CA LYS A 112 0.69 -13.14 -21.36
C LYS A 112 0.43 -14.06 -20.15
N TYR A 113 0.06 -13.49 -19.01
CA TYR A 113 -0.15 -14.18 -17.75
C TYR A 113 -1.51 -13.81 -17.13
N PRO A 114 -2.64 -14.32 -17.68
CA PRO A 114 -3.97 -13.93 -17.19
C PRO A 114 -4.24 -14.33 -15.73
N ASP A 115 -3.47 -15.27 -15.19
CA ASP A 115 -3.58 -15.76 -13.81
C ASP A 115 -2.97 -14.80 -12.78
N ILE A 116 -2.35 -13.70 -13.20
CA ILE A 116 -1.94 -12.62 -12.29
C ILE A 116 -3.13 -11.84 -11.73
N LEU A 117 -4.30 -11.90 -12.40
CA LEU A 117 -5.50 -11.26 -11.90
C LEU A 117 -6.06 -12.03 -10.69
N ALA A 118 -6.31 -11.30 -9.61
CA ALA A 118 -6.78 -11.86 -8.36
C ALA A 118 -8.12 -12.59 -8.50
N ILE A 119 -8.31 -13.63 -7.72
CA ILE A 119 -9.61 -14.26 -7.51
C ILE A 119 -10.09 -13.87 -6.12
N THR A 120 -11.26 -13.21 -6.07
CA THR A 120 -11.89 -12.71 -4.86
C THR A 120 -13.16 -13.50 -4.54
N GLN A 121 -13.93 -13.05 -3.57
CA GLN A 121 -15.27 -13.60 -3.30
C GLN A 121 -16.20 -13.47 -4.52
N ASN A 122 -16.01 -12.44 -5.36
CA ASN A 122 -16.83 -12.15 -6.53
C ASN A 122 -16.33 -12.85 -7.81
N GLY A 123 -15.29 -13.68 -7.71
CA GLY A 123 -14.65 -14.36 -8.83
C GLY A 123 -13.35 -13.69 -9.26
N ARG A 124 -12.92 -14.00 -10.51
CA ARG A 124 -11.68 -13.44 -11.06
C ARG A 124 -11.87 -11.96 -11.41
N GLU A 125 -10.91 -11.13 -10.99
CA GLU A 125 -10.84 -9.72 -11.35
C GLU A 125 -10.62 -9.53 -12.85
N ARG A 126 -10.95 -8.33 -13.34
CA ARG A 126 -10.86 -7.99 -14.75
C ARG A 126 -9.78 -6.92 -14.96
N TYR A 127 -9.13 -6.99 -16.11
CA TYR A 127 -8.24 -5.93 -16.54
C TYR A 127 -9.01 -4.59 -16.68
N GLY A 128 -8.30 -3.48 -16.45
CA GLY A 128 -8.83 -2.12 -16.58
C GLY A 128 -9.03 -1.40 -15.26
N HIS A 129 -9.03 -2.13 -14.14
CA HIS A 129 -8.96 -1.55 -12.81
C HIS A 129 -7.53 -1.53 -12.31
N ARG A 130 -7.23 -0.63 -11.37
CA ARG A 130 -6.00 -0.69 -10.57
C ARG A 130 -6.20 -1.72 -9.44
N GLN A 131 -5.09 -2.23 -8.88
CA GLN A 131 -5.09 -3.06 -7.67
C GLN A 131 -5.95 -4.33 -7.81
N ASN A 132 -5.88 -4.95 -8.96
CA ASN A 132 -6.63 -6.15 -9.31
C ASN A 132 -5.74 -7.39 -9.50
N MET A 133 -4.47 -7.30 -9.12
CA MET A 133 -3.51 -8.41 -9.23
C MET A 133 -3.46 -9.24 -7.94
N ASP A 134 -3.10 -10.50 -8.09
CA ASP A 134 -2.69 -11.36 -6.98
C ASP A 134 -1.24 -11.06 -6.59
N ILE A 135 -1.04 -10.35 -5.48
CA ILE A 135 0.28 -9.97 -4.96
C ILE A 135 1.14 -11.17 -4.52
N THR A 136 0.62 -12.39 -4.61
CA THR A 136 1.36 -13.64 -4.34
C THR A 136 1.72 -14.38 -5.62
N ASN A 137 1.24 -13.92 -6.78
CA ASN A 137 1.47 -14.60 -8.05
C ASN A 137 2.95 -14.44 -8.49
N PRO A 138 3.69 -15.54 -8.77
CA PRO A 138 5.11 -15.48 -9.08
C PRO A 138 5.42 -14.77 -10.40
N ASP A 139 4.56 -14.86 -11.42
CA ASP A 139 4.75 -14.14 -12.67
C ASP A 139 4.61 -12.64 -12.47
N TYR A 140 3.59 -12.22 -11.70
CA TYR A 140 3.44 -10.82 -11.30
C TYR A 140 4.65 -10.33 -10.50
N LEU A 141 5.06 -11.05 -9.46
CA LEU A 141 6.18 -10.67 -8.60
C LEU A 141 7.49 -10.56 -9.39
N SER A 142 7.77 -11.50 -10.28
CA SER A 142 8.99 -11.48 -11.12
C SER A 142 9.05 -10.25 -12.01
N HIS A 143 7.92 -9.86 -12.62
CA HIS A 143 7.86 -8.69 -13.49
C HIS A 143 7.84 -7.38 -12.68
N ALA A 144 7.17 -7.35 -11.54
CA ALA A 144 7.16 -6.23 -10.61
C ALA A 144 8.57 -5.95 -10.06
N GLU A 145 9.32 -6.99 -9.65
CA GLU A 145 10.72 -6.84 -9.24
C GLU A 145 11.56 -6.23 -10.35
N ARG A 146 11.43 -6.74 -11.56
CA ARG A 146 12.19 -6.25 -12.71
C ARG A 146 11.94 -4.76 -12.96
N VAL A 147 10.68 -4.33 -13.03
CA VAL A 147 10.37 -2.91 -13.28
C VAL A 147 10.80 -2.01 -12.13
N ILE A 148 10.66 -2.45 -10.88
CA ILE A 148 11.16 -1.70 -9.72
C ILE A 148 12.68 -1.52 -9.85
N ARG A 149 13.44 -2.59 -10.08
CA ARG A 149 14.91 -2.53 -10.19
C ARG A 149 15.36 -1.61 -11.32
N VAL A 150 14.72 -1.68 -12.47
CA VAL A 150 15.06 -0.83 -13.63
C VAL A 150 14.74 0.64 -13.34
N LEU A 151 13.59 0.95 -12.71
CA LEU A 151 13.26 2.31 -12.30
C LEU A 151 14.26 2.82 -11.24
N MET A 152 14.54 2.04 -10.21
CA MET A 152 15.46 2.43 -9.14
C MET A 152 16.87 2.71 -9.67
N GLU A 153 17.39 1.84 -10.56
CA GLU A 153 18.70 2.05 -11.22
C GLU A 153 18.74 3.37 -11.97
N HIS A 154 17.64 3.71 -12.66
CA HIS A 154 17.54 4.95 -13.44
C HIS A 154 17.54 6.22 -12.56
N VAL A 155 16.87 6.17 -11.38
CA VAL A 155 16.64 7.38 -10.57
C VAL A 155 17.59 7.50 -9.35
N LYS A 156 18.37 6.48 -9.02
CA LYS A 156 19.18 6.41 -7.78
C LYS A 156 20.12 7.61 -7.58
N ASP A 157 20.69 8.14 -8.67
CA ASP A 157 21.68 9.22 -8.64
C ASP A 157 21.06 10.61 -8.84
N VAL A 158 19.73 10.72 -8.99
CA VAL A 158 19.04 11.99 -9.17
C VAL A 158 19.03 12.76 -7.84
N PRO A 159 19.67 13.95 -7.76
CA PRO A 159 19.95 14.60 -6.46
C PRO A 159 18.70 15.02 -5.70
N HIS A 160 17.66 15.47 -6.41
CA HIS A 160 16.41 16.00 -5.83
C HIS A 160 15.34 14.91 -5.58
N VAL A 161 15.64 13.65 -5.87
CA VAL A 161 14.82 12.51 -5.37
C VAL A 161 15.12 12.33 -3.89
N ILE A 162 14.12 12.58 -3.03
CA ILE A 162 14.26 12.61 -1.57
C ILE A 162 13.74 11.35 -0.87
N GLY A 163 13.00 10.52 -1.58
CA GLY A 163 12.44 9.30 -1.02
C GLY A 163 11.65 8.50 -2.04
N TYR A 164 11.19 7.35 -1.59
CA TYR A 164 10.44 6.40 -2.40
C TYR A 164 9.16 5.99 -1.70
N GLN A 165 8.07 5.95 -2.47
CA GLN A 165 6.82 5.33 -2.04
C GLN A 165 6.73 3.91 -2.60
N LEU A 166 6.32 2.96 -1.76
CA LEU A 166 6.06 1.59 -2.20
C LEU A 166 4.62 1.48 -2.68
N ASP A 167 4.41 0.96 -3.90
CA ASP A 167 3.08 0.68 -4.43
C ASP A 167 2.10 1.86 -4.23
N ASN A 168 0.80 1.59 -4.12
CA ASN A 168 -0.21 2.62 -3.84
C ASN A 168 -1.37 2.03 -3.06
N GLU A 169 -1.71 2.60 -1.90
CA GLU A 169 -2.86 2.20 -1.05
C GLU A 169 -2.99 0.67 -0.91
N THR A 170 -1.88 -0.01 -0.67
CA THR A 170 -1.80 -1.47 -0.76
C THR A 170 -2.67 -2.16 0.28
N LYS A 171 -3.56 -3.02 -0.20
CA LYS A 171 -4.53 -3.79 0.58
C LYS A 171 -4.58 -5.24 0.11
N SER A 172 -5.29 -6.08 0.82
CA SER A 172 -5.51 -7.47 0.41
C SER A 172 -6.50 -7.60 -0.76
N TYR A 173 -7.35 -6.60 -0.96
CA TYR A 173 -8.43 -6.58 -1.96
C TYR A 173 -9.30 -7.84 -1.99
N GLY A 174 -9.33 -8.58 -0.87
CA GLY A 174 -10.09 -9.82 -0.76
C GLY A 174 -9.53 -10.98 -1.59
N THR A 175 -8.25 -10.93 -1.97
CA THR A 175 -7.60 -12.00 -2.75
C THR A 175 -7.70 -13.34 -2.03
N ALA A 176 -8.33 -14.33 -2.67
CA ALA A 176 -8.67 -15.63 -2.07
C ALA A 176 -8.63 -16.78 -3.10
N GLY A 177 -7.82 -16.65 -4.15
CA GLY A 177 -7.68 -17.68 -5.18
C GLY A 177 -6.98 -18.96 -4.69
N PRO A 178 -6.90 -20.01 -5.53
CA PRO A 178 -6.37 -21.31 -5.12
C PRO A 178 -4.95 -21.23 -4.51
N ARG A 179 -4.09 -20.33 -5.01
CA ARG A 179 -2.75 -20.11 -4.45
C ARG A 179 -2.83 -19.57 -3.03
N VAL A 180 -3.64 -18.53 -2.80
CA VAL A 180 -3.82 -17.92 -1.47
C VAL A 180 -4.45 -18.92 -0.51
N GLN A 181 -5.39 -19.75 -0.97
CA GLN A 181 -5.98 -20.83 -0.19
C GLN A 181 -4.92 -21.86 0.25
N ALA A 182 -4.07 -22.33 -0.67
CA ALA A 182 -2.97 -23.24 -0.35
C ALA A 182 -1.98 -22.63 0.66
N MET A 183 -1.58 -21.39 0.45
CA MET A 183 -0.72 -20.65 1.38
C MET A 183 -1.37 -20.47 2.76
N PHE A 184 -2.69 -20.35 2.82
CA PHE A 184 -3.42 -20.26 4.10
C PHE A 184 -3.40 -21.61 4.83
N VAL A 185 -3.59 -22.71 4.11
CA VAL A 185 -3.46 -24.05 4.71
C VAL A 185 -2.06 -24.29 5.28
N ASP A 186 -1.01 -23.89 4.55
CA ASP A 186 0.37 -23.98 5.04
C ASP A 186 0.57 -23.09 6.29
N TYR A 187 0.04 -21.89 6.29
CA TYR A 187 0.06 -21.00 7.46
C TYR A 187 -0.65 -21.64 8.67
N LEU A 188 -1.80 -22.31 8.45
CA LEU A 188 -2.51 -23.01 9.53
C LEU A 188 -1.71 -24.21 10.04
N LYS A 189 -1.09 -25.01 9.16
CA LYS A 189 -0.21 -26.13 9.54
C LYS A 189 0.97 -25.66 10.41
N GLU A 190 1.55 -24.51 10.09
CA GLU A 190 2.65 -23.94 10.88
C GLU A 190 2.19 -23.50 12.28
N ASN A 191 1.00 -22.95 12.41
CA ASN A 191 0.46 -22.46 13.67
C ASN A 191 -0.23 -23.54 14.50
N PHE A 192 -0.78 -24.56 13.85
CA PHE A 192 -1.51 -25.68 14.44
C PHE A 192 -0.94 -27.01 13.91
N PRO A 193 0.22 -27.47 14.44
CA PRO A 193 0.82 -28.73 13.98
C PRO A 193 -0.07 -29.97 14.18
N ASP A 194 -0.95 -29.96 15.21
CA ASP A 194 -1.99 -30.95 15.37
C ASP A 194 -3.33 -30.41 14.85
N ILE A 195 -3.90 -31.09 13.88
CA ILE A 195 -5.20 -30.73 13.28
C ILE A 195 -6.35 -30.80 14.31
N ASN A 196 -6.20 -31.56 15.37
CA ASN A 196 -7.19 -31.61 16.44
C ASN A 196 -7.16 -30.31 17.26
N ASP A 197 -5.98 -29.74 17.49
CA ASP A 197 -5.84 -28.44 18.15
C ASP A 197 -6.46 -27.34 17.29
N PHE A 198 -6.27 -27.38 15.96
CA PHE A 198 -6.93 -26.49 15.02
C PHE A 198 -8.47 -26.60 15.12
N ASN A 199 -9.02 -27.81 15.03
CA ASN A 199 -10.46 -28.01 15.12
C ASN A 199 -11.03 -27.53 16.46
N HIS A 200 -10.29 -27.76 17.54
CA HIS A 200 -10.68 -27.33 18.88
C HIS A 200 -10.67 -25.81 19.04
N GLU A 201 -9.59 -25.16 18.59
CA GLU A 201 -9.43 -23.68 18.66
C GLU A 201 -10.54 -22.96 17.94
N PHE A 202 -10.91 -23.43 16.74
CA PHE A 202 -11.98 -22.83 15.94
C PHE A 202 -13.35 -23.42 16.23
N GLY A 203 -13.47 -24.44 17.09
CA GLY A 203 -14.75 -25.06 17.45
C GLY A 203 -15.47 -25.69 16.27
N LEU A 204 -14.78 -26.46 15.41
CA LEU A 204 -15.31 -26.92 14.13
C LEU A 204 -16.14 -28.20 14.18
N ASP A 205 -16.43 -28.75 15.37
CA ASP A 205 -17.16 -30.03 15.50
C ASP A 205 -18.66 -29.94 15.15
N TYR A 206 -19.20 -28.78 14.79
CA TYR A 206 -20.60 -28.62 14.47
C TYR A 206 -20.86 -28.61 12.96
N TRP A 207 -22.02 -29.09 12.54
CA TRP A 207 -22.52 -29.14 11.16
C TRP A 207 -21.51 -29.69 10.16
N SER A 208 -20.70 -30.67 10.56
CA SER A 208 -19.66 -31.29 9.74
C SER A 208 -18.58 -30.34 9.23
N ASN A 209 -18.26 -29.30 9.98
CA ASN A 209 -17.18 -28.37 9.61
C ASN A 209 -15.79 -28.87 10.04
N ARG A 210 -15.71 -29.95 10.83
CA ARG A 210 -14.45 -30.52 11.26
C ARG A 210 -13.60 -30.94 10.07
N VAL A 211 -12.35 -30.52 10.09
CA VAL A 211 -11.32 -30.91 9.10
C VAL A 211 -10.49 -32.05 9.70
N ASN A 212 -10.53 -33.22 9.07
CA ASN A 212 -9.81 -34.40 9.56
C ASN A 212 -8.45 -34.62 8.88
N ASP A 213 -8.29 -34.06 7.69
CA ASP A 213 -7.03 -34.04 6.95
C ASP A 213 -6.85 -32.64 6.31
N TRP A 214 -5.63 -32.15 6.31
CA TRP A 214 -5.32 -30.86 5.69
C TRP A 214 -5.57 -30.84 4.18
N ASP A 215 -5.48 -32.00 3.51
CA ASP A 215 -5.75 -32.12 2.08
C ASP A 215 -7.26 -31.98 1.76
N ASP A 216 -8.12 -32.19 2.76
CA ASP A 216 -9.56 -31.99 2.68
C ASP A 216 -10.01 -30.56 3.09
N PHE A 217 -9.07 -29.63 3.33
CA PHE A 217 -9.40 -28.29 3.78
C PHE A 217 -10.27 -27.57 2.75
N PRO A 218 -11.50 -27.13 3.11
CA PRO A 218 -12.42 -26.53 2.17
C PRO A 218 -12.01 -25.11 1.78
N ASP A 219 -12.62 -24.60 0.69
CA ASP A 219 -12.48 -23.19 0.33
C ASP A 219 -12.98 -22.31 1.49
N VAL A 220 -12.08 -21.55 2.09
CA VAL A 220 -12.37 -20.73 3.28
C VAL A 220 -13.41 -19.64 3.04
N ARG A 221 -13.63 -19.24 1.77
CA ARG A 221 -14.67 -18.26 1.40
C ARG A 221 -16.09 -18.73 1.75
N GLY A 222 -16.29 -20.03 1.85
CA GLY A 222 -17.56 -20.65 2.24
C GLY A 222 -17.73 -20.86 3.74
N THR A 223 -16.73 -20.54 4.56
CA THR A 223 -16.83 -20.82 5.99
C THR A 223 -17.93 -20.00 6.66
N ILE A 224 -18.70 -20.69 7.52
CA ILE A 224 -19.67 -20.05 8.42
C ILE A 224 -19.06 -19.74 9.79
N ASN A 225 -17.85 -20.21 10.03
CA ASN A 225 -17.11 -19.98 11.27
C ASN A 225 -16.45 -18.59 11.24
N GLN A 226 -16.93 -17.68 12.07
CA GLN A 226 -16.47 -16.29 12.07
C GLN A 226 -15.01 -16.16 12.57
N SER A 227 -14.56 -17.04 13.47
CA SER A 227 -13.19 -17.03 13.95
C SER A 227 -12.23 -17.46 12.85
N LEU A 228 -12.56 -18.51 12.08
CA LEU A 228 -11.77 -18.95 10.93
C LEU A 228 -11.76 -17.90 9.82
N ALA A 229 -12.90 -17.26 9.54
CA ALA A 229 -12.96 -16.14 8.60
C ALA A 229 -12.05 -14.96 9.03
N ALA A 230 -12.06 -14.62 10.31
CA ALA A 230 -11.19 -13.57 10.87
C ALA A 230 -9.70 -13.94 10.77
N GLU A 231 -9.35 -15.21 10.99
CA GLU A 231 -7.97 -15.68 10.83
C GLU A 231 -7.51 -15.62 9.37
N PHE A 232 -8.41 -15.94 8.43
CA PHE A 232 -8.11 -15.75 7.00
C PHE A 232 -7.88 -14.28 6.65
N CYS A 233 -8.71 -13.36 7.15
CA CYS A 233 -8.49 -11.92 6.97
C CYS A 233 -7.15 -11.46 7.58
N LYS A 234 -6.76 -11.99 8.72
CA LYS A 234 -5.45 -11.72 9.34
C LYS A 234 -4.31 -12.24 8.45
N PHE A 235 -4.46 -13.45 7.90
CA PHE A 235 -3.50 -14.01 6.95
C PHE A 235 -3.38 -13.14 5.68
N GLN A 236 -4.51 -12.68 5.11
CA GLN A 236 -4.49 -11.78 3.96
C GLN A 236 -3.72 -10.47 4.26
N ARG A 237 -3.88 -9.88 5.45
CA ARG A 237 -3.09 -8.71 5.87
C ARG A 237 -1.59 -9.03 6.01
N LEU A 238 -1.26 -10.23 6.45
CA LEU A 238 0.15 -10.70 6.49
C LEU A 238 0.77 -10.76 5.09
N LEU A 239 0.00 -11.17 4.08
CA LEU A 239 0.48 -11.16 2.68
C LEU A 239 0.80 -9.74 2.20
N VAL A 240 -0.03 -8.75 2.56
CA VAL A 240 0.24 -7.34 2.28
C VAL A 240 1.54 -6.87 2.94
N THR A 241 1.73 -7.20 4.22
CA THR A 241 2.96 -6.87 4.96
C THR A 241 4.20 -7.49 4.28
N LYS A 242 4.11 -8.75 3.85
CA LYS A 242 5.21 -9.42 3.12
C LYS A 242 5.49 -8.76 1.78
N PHE A 243 4.46 -8.41 1.02
CA PHE A 243 4.60 -7.74 -0.27
C PHE A 243 5.28 -6.37 -0.16
N LEU A 244 4.85 -5.54 0.79
CA LEU A 244 5.48 -4.24 1.03
C LEU A 244 6.92 -4.37 1.55
N SER A 245 7.18 -5.34 2.43
CA SER A 245 8.54 -5.61 2.92
C SER A 245 9.48 -6.02 1.80
N TRP A 246 9.01 -6.87 0.90
CA TRP A 246 9.76 -7.31 -0.27
C TRP A 246 10.10 -6.13 -1.21
N GLN A 247 9.15 -5.24 -1.50
CA GLN A 247 9.44 -4.03 -2.28
C GLN A 247 10.44 -3.11 -1.57
N ALA A 248 10.28 -2.94 -0.25
CA ALA A 248 11.19 -2.14 0.55
C ALA A 248 12.63 -2.67 0.50
N ASP A 249 12.80 -3.99 0.50
CA ASP A 249 14.13 -4.61 0.42
C ASP A 249 14.78 -4.33 -0.93
N ILE A 250 14.04 -4.41 -2.03
CA ILE A 250 14.55 -4.02 -3.36
C ILE A 250 14.96 -2.54 -3.38
N VAL A 251 14.09 -1.65 -2.90
CA VAL A 251 14.39 -0.19 -2.89
C VAL A 251 15.63 0.13 -2.04
N ARG A 252 15.85 -0.59 -0.93
CA ARG A 252 17.02 -0.41 -0.07
C ARG A 252 18.35 -0.69 -0.76
N GLU A 253 18.37 -1.54 -1.78
CA GLU A 253 19.58 -1.82 -2.56
C GLU A 253 20.06 -0.59 -3.36
N TYR A 254 19.19 0.35 -3.66
CA TYR A 254 19.44 1.51 -4.54
C TYR A 254 19.40 2.85 -3.83
N LYS A 255 18.57 2.99 -2.80
CA LYS A 255 18.38 4.28 -2.13
C LYS A 255 19.65 4.78 -1.45
N ARG A 256 19.84 6.07 -1.43
CA ARG A 256 20.89 6.74 -0.62
C ARG A 256 20.46 6.79 0.86
N ASP A 257 21.45 6.98 1.75
CA ASP A 257 21.18 7.00 3.20
C ASP A 257 20.21 8.11 3.64
N ASN A 258 20.23 9.25 2.94
CA ASN A 258 19.39 10.40 3.21
C ASN A 258 18.00 10.32 2.57
N GLN A 259 17.67 9.24 1.88
CA GLN A 259 16.35 9.04 1.28
C GLN A 259 15.46 8.16 2.16
N PHE A 260 14.20 8.51 2.26
CA PHE A 260 13.23 7.73 3.03
C PHE A 260 12.48 6.70 2.15
N ILE A 261 11.85 5.74 2.82
CA ILE A 261 10.87 4.81 2.25
C ILE A 261 9.56 5.04 2.99
N THR A 262 8.48 5.17 2.25
CA THR A 262 7.12 5.35 2.77
C THR A 262 6.09 4.57 1.96
N GLN A 263 4.84 4.58 2.41
CA GLN A 263 3.69 4.06 1.69
C GLN A 263 2.46 4.90 2.07
N ASN A 264 1.56 5.12 1.14
CA ASN A 264 0.36 5.90 1.33
C ASN A 264 -0.79 5.01 1.83
N PHE A 265 -0.86 4.78 3.13
CA PHE A 265 -1.96 4.05 3.74
C PHE A 265 -3.25 4.84 3.66
N ASP A 266 -4.29 4.26 3.08
CA ASP A 266 -5.62 4.85 3.05
C ASP A 266 -6.43 4.54 4.31
N PHE A 267 -7.52 5.27 4.47
CA PHE A 267 -8.53 5.08 5.51
C PHE A 267 -9.90 4.85 4.86
N ASP A 268 -10.69 3.96 5.43
CA ASP A 268 -12.00 3.61 4.89
C ASP A 268 -13.13 4.34 5.64
N TRP A 269 -13.78 5.27 4.96
CA TRP A 269 -14.95 6.00 5.45
C TRP A 269 -16.27 5.47 4.89
N THR A 270 -16.21 4.52 3.96
CA THR A 270 -17.39 3.99 3.25
C THR A 270 -18.08 2.87 4.00
N THR A 271 -17.36 2.16 4.83
CA THR A 271 -17.89 1.15 5.74
C THR A 271 -17.96 1.74 7.15
N HIS A 272 -18.81 1.25 8.02
CA HIS A 272 -19.03 1.79 9.38
C HIS A 272 -17.81 1.73 10.31
N SER A 273 -16.61 1.88 9.74
CA SER A 273 -15.31 1.66 10.39
C SER A 273 -14.70 2.90 11.02
N ILE A 274 -15.34 4.07 10.91
CA ILE A 274 -14.78 5.35 11.38
C ILE A 274 -13.35 5.61 10.87
N GLY A 275 -13.10 5.29 9.60
CA GLY A 275 -11.80 5.47 8.95
C GLY A 275 -10.84 4.28 9.06
N TYR A 276 -11.15 3.25 9.83
CA TYR A 276 -10.28 2.08 9.96
C TYR A 276 -10.24 1.24 8.68
N GLN A 277 -9.03 0.99 8.15
CA GLN A 277 -8.82 0.12 6.99
C GLN A 277 -8.59 -1.32 7.45
N SER A 278 -9.57 -2.19 7.18
CA SER A 278 -9.57 -3.58 7.66
C SER A 278 -8.70 -4.54 6.82
N GLN A 279 -8.29 -4.13 5.62
CA GLN A 279 -7.61 -5.00 4.65
C GLN A 279 -6.07 -4.89 4.70
N VAL A 280 -5.52 -4.08 5.59
CA VAL A 280 -4.08 -3.96 5.86
C VAL A 280 -3.85 -3.81 7.36
N ASP A 281 -2.80 -4.44 7.86
CA ASP A 281 -2.25 -4.12 9.18
C ASP A 281 -1.21 -3.01 9.01
N GLN A 282 -1.65 -1.76 9.14
CA GLN A 282 -0.79 -0.59 8.94
C GLN A 282 0.41 -0.59 9.90
N TYR A 283 0.24 -1.10 11.11
CA TYR A 283 1.32 -1.16 12.10
C TYR A 283 2.43 -2.12 11.64
N ASP A 284 2.08 -3.36 11.31
CA ASP A 284 3.06 -4.34 10.85
C ASP A 284 3.64 -3.97 9.48
N ALA A 285 2.81 -3.53 8.53
CA ALA A 285 3.25 -3.10 7.21
C ALA A 285 4.21 -1.90 7.27
N SER A 286 4.00 -0.94 8.18
CA SER A 286 4.87 0.22 8.32
C SER A 286 6.29 -0.09 8.82
N ARG A 287 6.53 -1.30 9.37
CA ARG A 287 7.85 -1.67 9.91
C ARG A 287 8.96 -1.61 8.86
N CYS A 288 8.64 -1.93 7.62
CA CYS A 288 9.62 -1.86 6.52
C CYS A 288 9.90 -0.44 6.03
N MET A 289 9.15 0.56 6.46
CA MET A 289 9.27 1.95 6.06
C MET A 289 10.13 2.74 7.03
N THR A 290 10.72 3.83 6.57
CA THR A 290 11.46 4.78 7.42
C THR A 290 10.56 5.87 7.97
N VAL A 291 9.53 6.28 7.21
CA VAL A 291 8.56 7.30 7.58
C VAL A 291 7.15 6.75 7.30
N ALA A 292 6.22 6.95 8.21
CA ALA A 292 4.83 6.64 7.97
C ALA A 292 4.24 7.62 6.95
N GLY A 293 3.42 7.11 6.04
CA GLY A 293 2.67 7.93 5.09
C GLY A 293 1.20 7.54 5.12
N ALA A 294 0.34 8.46 4.75
CA ALA A 294 -1.09 8.24 4.77
C ALA A 294 -1.81 9.11 3.74
N ASP A 295 -2.96 8.61 3.29
CA ASP A 295 -3.92 9.33 2.50
C ASP A 295 -5.11 9.65 3.39
N ILE A 296 -5.23 10.91 3.78
CA ILE A 296 -6.30 11.36 4.67
C ILE A 296 -7.32 12.14 3.85
N TYR A 297 -8.31 11.40 3.37
CA TYR A 297 -9.47 11.99 2.71
C TYR A 297 -10.57 12.31 3.71
N HIS A 298 -11.45 13.21 3.34
CA HIS A 298 -12.63 13.56 4.13
C HIS A 298 -13.84 12.76 3.61
N PRO A 299 -14.86 12.50 4.44
CA PRO A 299 -16.07 11.78 4.04
C PRO A 299 -16.79 12.46 2.87
N SER A 300 -16.83 13.78 2.88
CA SER A 300 -17.30 14.63 1.78
C SER A 300 -16.70 16.03 1.89
N ASN A 301 -16.79 16.84 0.82
CA ASN A 301 -16.32 18.24 0.88
C ASN A 301 -17.22 19.14 1.74
N GLU A 302 -18.44 18.70 2.05
CA GLU A 302 -19.40 19.43 2.88
C GLU A 302 -19.29 19.05 4.37
N GLU A 303 -18.81 17.87 4.67
CA GLU A 303 -18.81 17.30 6.03
C GLU A 303 -17.40 17.29 6.62
N LEU A 304 -16.76 18.46 6.63
CA LEU A 304 -15.41 18.63 7.17
C LEU A 304 -15.48 18.98 8.65
N THR A 305 -15.22 18.00 9.50
CA THR A 305 -15.27 18.20 10.95
C THR A 305 -13.89 18.33 11.60
N GLY A 306 -12.82 17.98 10.88
CA GLY A 306 -11.46 17.87 11.43
C GLY A 306 -11.24 16.59 12.25
N ALA A 307 -12.27 15.77 12.45
CA ALA A 307 -12.15 14.50 13.16
C ALA A 307 -11.27 13.52 12.37
N GLU A 308 -11.42 13.48 11.05
CA GLU A 308 -10.63 12.68 10.11
C GLU A 308 -9.14 13.00 10.20
N ILE A 309 -8.80 14.28 10.24
CA ILE A 309 -7.41 14.74 10.41
C ILE A 309 -6.85 14.25 11.75
N THR A 310 -7.64 14.42 12.82
CA THR A 310 -7.22 14.03 14.17
C THR A 310 -7.06 12.53 14.31
N VAL A 311 -8.05 11.74 13.89
CA VAL A 311 -8.02 10.27 14.04
C VAL A 311 -6.95 9.67 13.16
N CYS A 312 -6.97 9.97 11.85
CA CYS A 312 -6.04 9.38 10.90
C CYS A 312 -4.60 9.85 11.13
N GLY A 313 -4.42 11.13 11.47
CA GLY A 313 -3.12 11.69 11.84
C GLY A 313 -2.53 11.05 13.08
N ASN A 314 -3.32 10.82 14.14
CA ASN A 314 -2.85 10.14 15.33
C ASN A 314 -2.52 8.65 15.08
N ILE A 315 -3.31 7.94 14.26
CA ILE A 315 -2.99 6.59 13.83
C ILE A 315 -1.65 6.60 13.10
N SER A 316 -1.50 7.42 12.06
CA SER A 316 -0.26 7.53 11.26
C SER A 316 0.96 7.84 12.12
N ARG A 317 0.83 8.80 13.05
CA ARG A 317 1.89 9.13 13.99
C ARG A 317 2.26 7.95 14.90
N SER A 318 1.28 7.15 15.32
CA SER A 318 1.50 6.01 16.22
C SER A 318 2.32 4.89 15.57
N LEU A 319 2.27 4.75 14.25
CA LEU A 319 2.96 3.68 13.51
C LEU A 319 4.47 3.74 13.70
N LYS A 320 5.05 4.93 13.73
CA LYS A 320 6.50 5.17 13.91
C LYS A 320 6.83 5.92 15.20
N LYS A 321 5.83 6.42 15.93
CA LYS A 321 5.99 7.31 17.10
C LYS A 321 6.75 8.59 16.74
N ASP A 322 6.59 9.06 15.52
CA ASP A 322 7.28 10.21 14.93
C ASP A 322 6.37 10.94 13.94
N ASN A 323 6.86 11.99 13.31
CA ASN A 323 6.16 12.67 12.23
C ASN A 323 5.85 11.72 11.07
N TYR A 324 4.84 12.07 10.31
CA TYR A 324 4.36 11.31 9.18
C TYR A 324 4.12 12.23 7.97
N LEU A 325 3.94 11.65 6.81
CA LEU A 325 3.61 12.38 5.58
C LEU A 325 2.13 12.17 5.25
N ILE A 326 1.44 13.26 4.90
CA ILE A 326 0.18 13.15 4.15
C ILE A 326 0.58 13.10 2.68
N LEU A 327 0.32 11.98 2.04
CA LEU A 327 0.73 11.72 0.65
C LEU A 327 -0.40 12.01 -0.32
N GLU A 328 -1.64 11.88 0.13
CA GLU A 328 -2.83 12.29 -0.63
C GLU A 328 -3.89 12.89 0.29
N THR A 329 -4.54 13.91 -0.26
CA THR A 329 -5.82 14.45 0.21
C THR A 329 -6.44 15.24 -0.95
N GLU A 330 -7.78 15.40 -0.97
CA GLU A 330 -8.48 16.21 -1.96
C GLU A 330 -8.14 15.88 -3.44
N ALA A 331 -7.97 14.58 -3.78
CA ALA A 331 -7.78 14.18 -5.15
C ALA A 331 -9.00 14.51 -6.00
N GLN A 332 -8.73 14.86 -7.26
CA GLN A 332 -9.75 15.20 -8.24
C GLN A 332 -10.82 14.10 -8.37
N GLY A 333 -12.08 14.47 -8.37
CA GLY A 333 -13.20 13.58 -8.69
C GLY A 333 -13.81 12.79 -7.54
N LEU A 334 -13.35 12.97 -6.30
CA LEU A 334 -13.95 12.32 -5.14
C LEU A 334 -15.35 12.85 -4.81
N THR A 335 -15.61 14.12 -5.11
CA THR A 335 -16.92 14.71 -4.92
C THR A 335 -17.34 15.52 -6.16
N PRO A 336 -18.65 15.67 -6.41
CA PRO A 336 -19.14 16.47 -7.55
C PRO A 336 -18.91 17.97 -7.37
N TRP A 337 -18.46 18.41 -6.20
CA TRP A 337 -18.33 19.82 -5.85
C TRP A 337 -16.88 20.28 -5.80
N LEU A 338 -16.61 21.47 -6.27
CA LEU A 338 -15.31 22.12 -6.08
C LEU A 338 -15.18 22.60 -4.64
N PRO A 339 -13.95 22.59 -4.08
CA PRO A 339 -13.69 23.15 -2.76
C PRO A 339 -14.10 24.63 -2.71
N TYR A 340 -14.64 25.07 -1.57
CA TYR A 340 -14.92 26.48 -1.34
C TYR A 340 -13.64 27.33 -1.37
N PRO A 341 -13.71 28.61 -1.75
CA PRO A 341 -12.56 29.50 -1.68
C PRO A 341 -11.94 29.52 -0.28
N GLY A 342 -10.65 29.13 -0.18
CA GLY A 342 -9.93 29.04 1.09
C GLY A 342 -10.01 27.69 1.80
N GLN A 343 -10.87 26.77 1.37
CA GLN A 343 -11.03 25.44 1.99
C GLN A 343 -9.71 24.63 1.93
N LEU A 344 -9.09 24.51 0.75
CA LEU A 344 -7.82 23.78 0.60
C LEU A 344 -6.70 24.38 1.48
N ARG A 345 -6.68 25.71 1.62
CA ARG A 345 -5.74 26.37 2.54
C ARG A 345 -6.00 25.98 3.98
N LEU A 346 -7.26 25.99 4.41
CA LEU A 346 -7.64 25.61 5.77
C LEU A 346 -7.27 24.16 6.06
N GLN A 347 -7.52 23.26 5.13
CA GLN A 347 -7.16 21.84 5.24
C GLN A 347 -5.64 21.65 5.35
N ALA A 348 -4.86 22.30 4.48
CA ALA A 348 -3.40 22.23 4.53
C ALA A 348 -2.86 22.71 5.89
N TYR A 349 -3.39 23.79 6.44
CA TYR A 349 -3.01 24.26 7.78
C TYR A 349 -3.45 23.32 8.90
N SER A 350 -4.61 22.68 8.76
CA SER A 350 -5.14 21.75 9.77
C SER A 350 -4.34 20.44 9.81
N HIS A 351 -3.93 19.95 8.66
CA HIS A 351 -3.03 18.78 8.56
C HIS A 351 -1.65 19.09 9.12
#